data_f5153045cad8406db16bae1ff0d3ead5
#
_entry.id   f5153045cad8406db16bae1ff0d3ead5
#
_cell.length_a   1.000
_cell.length_b   1.000
_cell.length_c   1.000
_cell.angle_alpha   90.00
_cell.angle_beta   90.00
_cell.angle_gamma   90.00
#
_symmetry.space_group_name_H-M   'P 1'
#
loop_
_entity.id
_entity.type
_entity.pdbx_description
1 polymer ?
#
loop_
_entity_poly.entity_id
_entity_poly.type
_entity_poly.pdbx_seq_one_letter_code
_entity_poly.pdbx_strand_id
1 'polypeptide(L)'
;MSPIQQNLMWVALPYASLVLLVAGMIWRWRTDQFGWTSRSSQWNESRILRLASPLFHLGFLMVMGGHVVGLLVPKDVTEMLGVSQHMYHLGATYMGTFAAIMTILGMAGLIYRRVVVKSVRLATTRNDLVMYCFLIVPVLLGSAATVLNQLTDAHGYDYRETISPWLRSVLVLQPRPELMTDVPVSFKLHIIAGFLLLAIWPFTRLVHAVSAPVGYVTRPYVVYRSREGATSTARTSRGWTPVRTQGTGNQGVNDVTPSQGA
;
A
#
# COMPACT_ATOMS: atom_id res chain seq x y z
N MET A 1 2.62 1.69 34.39
CA MET A 1 2.58 0.32 33.82
C MET A 1 3.56 -0.54 34.62
N SER A 2 3.24 -1.82 34.86
CA SER A 2 4.22 -2.74 35.45
C SER A 2 5.39 -3.01 34.48
N PRO A 3 6.59 -3.39 34.98
CA PRO A 3 7.73 -3.73 34.10
C PRO A 3 7.39 -4.84 33.09
N ILE A 4 6.54 -5.79 33.48
CA ILE A 4 6.07 -6.87 32.59
C ILE A 4 5.23 -6.30 31.45
N GLN A 5 4.31 -5.38 31.74
CA GLN A 5 3.49 -4.75 30.71
C GLN A 5 4.32 -3.88 29.75
N GLN A 6 5.33 -3.17 30.26
CA GLN A 6 6.27 -2.41 29.41
C GLN A 6 7.02 -3.31 28.45
N ASN A 7 7.59 -4.41 28.95
CA ASN A 7 8.32 -5.36 28.10
C ASN A 7 7.38 -6.04 27.10
N LEU A 8 6.17 -6.40 27.47
CA LEU A 8 5.20 -7.01 26.56
C LEU A 8 4.82 -6.07 25.40
N MET A 9 4.55 -4.80 25.71
CA MET A 9 4.07 -3.84 24.70
C MET A 9 5.20 -3.21 23.89
N TRP A 10 6.36 -2.94 24.50
CA TRP A 10 7.41 -2.15 23.87
C TRP A 10 8.64 -2.96 23.44
N VAL A 11 8.64 -4.27 23.73
CA VAL A 11 9.66 -5.21 23.27
C VAL A 11 9.02 -6.38 22.52
N ALA A 12 8.15 -7.14 23.19
CA ALA A 12 7.62 -8.38 22.61
C ALA A 12 6.72 -8.10 21.39
N LEU A 13 5.78 -7.15 21.47
CA LEU A 13 4.88 -6.81 20.37
C LEU A 13 5.63 -6.34 19.11
N PRO A 14 6.58 -5.38 19.18
CA PRO A 14 7.39 -5.00 18.01
C PRO A 14 8.10 -6.17 17.35
N TYR A 15 8.82 -6.97 18.12
CA TYR A 15 9.55 -8.11 17.53
C TYR A 15 8.63 -9.17 16.97
N ALA A 16 7.56 -9.52 17.66
CA ALA A 16 6.56 -10.46 17.13
C ALA A 16 5.97 -9.97 15.80
N SER A 17 5.64 -8.68 15.72
CA SER A 17 5.09 -8.07 14.50
C SER A 17 6.11 -8.06 13.36
N LEU A 18 7.36 -7.73 13.63
CA LEU A 18 8.43 -7.74 12.62
C LEU A 18 8.74 -9.17 12.14
N VAL A 19 8.77 -10.14 13.05
CA VAL A 19 8.95 -11.56 12.69
C VAL A 19 7.79 -12.04 11.82
N LEU A 20 6.54 -11.74 12.21
CA LEU A 20 5.37 -12.09 11.41
C LEU A 20 5.39 -11.41 10.03
N LEU A 21 5.81 -10.15 9.96
CA LEU A 21 5.96 -9.44 8.70
C LEU A 21 6.97 -10.15 7.79
N VAL A 22 8.19 -10.35 8.26
CA VAL A 22 9.28 -10.91 7.44
C VAL A 22 9.00 -12.37 7.10
N ALA A 23 8.70 -13.21 8.09
CA ALA A 23 8.42 -14.63 7.86
C ALA A 23 7.15 -14.84 7.01
N GLY A 24 6.11 -14.05 7.25
CA GLY A 24 4.87 -14.08 6.47
C GLY A 24 5.09 -13.64 5.02
N MET A 25 5.91 -12.62 4.77
CA MET A 25 6.27 -12.19 3.40
C MET A 25 7.06 -13.26 2.67
N ILE A 26 8.06 -13.89 3.33
CA ILE A 26 8.86 -14.99 2.74
C ILE A 26 7.96 -16.19 2.46
N TRP A 27 7.10 -16.58 3.42
CA TRP A 27 6.15 -17.68 3.24
C TRP A 27 5.24 -17.43 2.05
N ARG A 28 4.62 -16.25 1.98
CA ARG A 28 3.70 -15.93 0.89
C ARG A 28 4.40 -15.83 -0.46
N TRP A 29 5.61 -15.32 -0.51
CA TRP A 29 6.41 -15.31 -1.73
C TRP A 29 6.67 -16.72 -2.26
N ARG A 30 6.88 -17.68 -1.37
CA ARG A 30 7.12 -19.08 -1.76
C ARG A 30 5.87 -19.85 -2.13
N THR A 31 4.72 -19.52 -1.54
CA THR A 31 3.49 -20.33 -1.64
C THR A 31 2.40 -19.70 -2.49
N ASP A 32 2.35 -18.37 -2.61
CA ASP A 32 1.27 -17.63 -3.28
C ASP A 32 1.80 -16.41 -4.06
N GLN A 33 2.70 -16.65 -5.00
CA GLN A 33 3.26 -15.57 -5.83
C GLN A 33 2.20 -14.87 -6.68
N PHE A 34 1.21 -15.60 -7.18
CA PHE A 34 0.12 -15.04 -7.98
C PHE A 34 -0.88 -14.21 -7.15
N GLY A 35 -0.92 -14.41 -5.84
CA GLY A 35 -1.71 -13.61 -4.92
C GLY A 35 -1.09 -12.24 -4.58
N TRP A 36 0.12 -11.95 -5.04
CA TRP A 36 0.82 -10.66 -4.83
C TRP A 36 0.29 -9.58 -5.76
N THR A 37 -0.98 -9.29 -5.65
CA THR A 37 -1.66 -8.30 -6.49
C THR A 37 -2.46 -7.32 -5.64
N SER A 38 -2.72 -6.15 -6.19
CA SER A 38 -3.63 -5.18 -5.59
C SER A 38 -5.10 -5.62 -5.64
N ARG A 39 -5.43 -6.72 -6.34
CA ARG A 39 -6.80 -7.16 -6.65
C ARG A 39 -7.65 -5.99 -7.12
N SER A 40 -7.18 -5.30 -8.15
CA SER A 40 -7.82 -4.10 -8.67
C SER A 40 -9.26 -4.38 -9.11
N SER A 41 -10.16 -3.52 -8.70
CA SER A 41 -11.57 -3.52 -9.12
C SER A 41 -11.89 -2.40 -10.12
N GLN A 42 -10.90 -1.92 -10.85
CA GLN A 42 -11.03 -0.81 -11.80
C GLN A 42 -12.07 -1.08 -12.90
N TRP A 43 -12.18 -2.34 -13.35
CA TRP A 43 -13.20 -2.76 -14.32
C TRP A 43 -14.63 -2.58 -13.80
N ASN A 44 -14.83 -2.68 -12.50
CA ASN A 44 -16.17 -2.57 -11.89
C ASN A 44 -16.60 -1.11 -11.71
N GLU A 45 -15.64 -0.21 -11.47
CA GLU A 45 -15.87 1.23 -11.35
C GLU A 45 -14.52 1.96 -11.42
N SER A 46 -14.41 2.97 -12.25
CA SER A 46 -13.16 3.69 -12.50
C SER A 46 -13.18 5.18 -12.14
N ARG A 47 -14.37 5.80 -12.04
CA ARG A 47 -14.47 7.26 -11.84
C ARG A 47 -14.01 7.68 -10.44
N ILE A 48 -14.59 7.04 -9.40
CA ILE A 48 -14.22 7.30 -8.00
C ILE A 48 -12.78 6.82 -7.76
N LEU A 49 -12.44 5.64 -8.28
CA LEU A 49 -11.12 5.06 -8.11
C LEU A 49 -10.01 5.96 -8.65
N ARG A 50 -10.21 6.60 -9.79
CA ARG A 50 -9.23 7.47 -10.45
C ARG A 50 -8.83 8.68 -9.60
N LEU A 51 -9.71 9.15 -8.71
CA LEU A 51 -9.41 10.25 -7.80
C LEU A 51 -8.98 9.74 -6.42
N ALA A 52 -9.76 8.82 -5.85
CA ALA A 52 -9.56 8.36 -4.47
C ALA A 52 -8.27 7.55 -4.29
N SER A 53 -7.89 6.73 -5.28
CA SER A 53 -6.69 5.90 -5.18
C SER A 53 -5.38 6.71 -5.23
N PRO A 54 -5.15 7.60 -6.20
CA PRO A 54 -3.95 8.44 -6.16
C PRO A 54 -3.88 9.33 -4.92
N LEU A 55 -5.01 9.91 -4.50
CA LEU A 55 -5.07 10.76 -3.32
C LEU A 55 -4.65 9.99 -2.06
N PHE A 56 -5.18 8.77 -1.87
CA PHE A 56 -4.78 7.88 -0.78
C PHE A 56 -3.30 7.51 -0.85
N HIS A 57 -2.81 7.04 -2.01
CA HIS A 57 -1.45 6.54 -2.11
C HIS A 57 -0.41 7.66 -1.98
N LEU A 58 -0.63 8.83 -2.58
CA LEU A 58 0.27 9.97 -2.41
C LEU A 58 0.29 10.46 -0.96
N GLY A 59 -0.87 10.62 -0.34
CA GLY A 59 -0.96 10.98 1.07
C GLY A 59 -0.25 9.97 1.96
N PHE A 60 -0.51 8.68 1.75
CA PHE A 60 0.11 7.60 2.51
C PHE A 60 1.63 7.53 2.33
N LEU A 61 2.14 7.71 1.11
CA LEU A 61 3.59 7.78 0.85
C LEU A 61 4.24 8.98 1.55
N MET A 62 3.57 10.12 1.59
CA MET A 62 4.04 11.29 2.35
C MET A 62 4.07 10.99 3.86
N VAL A 63 3.02 10.33 4.40
CA VAL A 63 2.99 9.90 5.81
C VAL A 63 4.13 8.93 6.09
N MET A 64 4.35 7.94 5.25
CA MET A 64 5.46 6.98 5.40
C MET A 64 6.83 7.66 5.32
N GLY A 65 7.01 8.60 4.37
CA GLY A 65 8.23 9.41 4.28
C GLY A 65 8.48 10.23 5.54
N GLY A 66 7.44 10.85 6.09
CA GLY A 66 7.49 11.56 7.37
C GLY A 66 7.90 10.66 8.54
N HIS A 67 7.38 9.42 8.60
CA HIS A 67 7.79 8.43 9.60
C HIS A 67 9.27 8.02 9.44
N VAL A 68 9.73 7.81 8.22
CA VAL A 68 11.15 7.50 7.97
C VAL A 68 12.04 8.63 8.47
N VAL A 69 11.74 9.86 8.07
CA VAL A 69 12.55 11.03 8.49
C VAL A 69 12.43 11.26 10.00
N GLY A 70 11.22 11.22 10.54
CA GLY A 70 10.98 11.53 11.95
C GLY A 70 11.48 10.48 12.93
N LEU A 71 11.44 9.20 12.56
CA LEU A 71 11.77 8.12 13.48
C LEU A 71 13.18 7.55 13.27
N LEU A 72 13.66 7.48 12.03
CA LEU A 72 14.94 6.85 11.73
C LEU A 72 16.09 7.83 11.64
N VAL A 73 15.85 9.09 11.20
CA VAL A 73 16.90 10.10 11.14
C VAL A 73 17.11 10.73 12.52
N PRO A 74 18.32 10.62 13.11
CA PRO A 74 18.62 11.26 14.39
C PRO A 74 18.45 12.79 14.34
N LYS A 75 18.15 13.38 15.50
CA LYS A 75 18.01 14.83 15.66
C LYS A 75 19.27 15.58 15.22
N ASP A 76 20.43 15.08 15.67
CA ASP A 76 21.72 15.68 15.38
C ASP A 76 22.01 15.78 13.88
N VAL A 77 21.57 14.78 13.09
CA VAL A 77 21.75 14.80 11.62
C VAL A 77 20.97 15.95 10.98
N THR A 78 19.72 16.20 11.42
CA THR A 78 18.94 17.31 10.88
C THR A 78 19.52 18.66 11.31
N GLU A 79 20.07 18.79 12.51
CA GLU A 79 20.76 19.98 13.00
C GLU A 79 22.04 20.25 12.21
N MET A 80 22.85 19.22 11.92
CA MET A 80 24.04 19.32 11.06
C MET A 80 23.70 19.81 9.65
N LEU A 81 22.50 19.48 9.15
CA LEU A 81 22.00 19.98 7.86
C LEU A 81 21.41 21.40 7.93
N GLY A 82 21.51 22.07 9.08
CA GLY A 82 21.03 23.43 9.27
C GLY A 82 19.53 23.55 9.53
N VAL A 83 18.83 22.44 9.77
CA VAL A 83 17.40 22.44 10.11
C VAL A 83 17.24 22.54 11.62
N SER A 84 16.83 23.72 12.11
CA SER A 84 16.55 23.91 13.55
C SER A 84 15.36 23.06 13.99
N GLN A 85 15.29 22.73 15.29
CA GLN A 85 14.18 21.96 15.85
C GLN A 85 12.81 22.61 15.59
N HIS A 86 12.77 23.94 15.70
CA HIS A 86 11.56 24.70 15.42
C HIS A 86 11.11 24.56 13.95
N MET A 87 12.04 24.71 13.00
CA MET A 87 11.74 24.51 11.57
C MET A 87 11.31 23.07 11.26
N TYR A 88 11.98 22.10 11.88
CA TYR A 88 11.62 20.70 11.74
C TYR A 88 10.20 20.44 12.25
N HIS A 89 9.87 20.92 13.46
CA HIS A 89 8.57 20.75 14.08
C HIS A 89 7.46 21.39 13.23
N LEU A 90 7.63 22.60 12.75
CA LEU A 90 6.68 23.25 11.85
C LEU A 90 6.48 22.44 10.56
N GLY A 91 7.58 22.06 9.91
CA GLY A 91 7.54 21.25 8.69
C GLY A 91 6.83 19.91 8.91
N ALA A 92 7.18 19.18 9.97
CA ALA A 92 6.57 17.91 10.31
C ALA A 92 5.07 18.05 10.61
N THR A 93 4.67 19.08 11.33
CA THR A 93 3.27 19.33 11.68
C THR A 93 2.43 19.70 10.45
N TYR A 94 2.86 20.66 9.64
CA TYR A 94 2.07 21.11 8.49
C TYR A 94 2.05 20.06 7.37
N MET A 95 3.22 19.50 7.02
CA MET A 95 3.30 18.49 5.97
C MET A 95 2.63 17.18 6.42
N GLY A 96 2.78 16.82 7.70
CA GLY A 96 2.10 15.66 8.28
C GLY A 96 0.58 15.81 8.29
N THR A 97 0.07 16.99 8.67
CA THR A 97 -1.37 17.30 8.64
C THR A 97 -1.91 17.25 7.21
N PHE A 98 -1.22 17.86 6.26
CA PHE A 98 -1.61 17.81 4.85
C PHE A 98 -1.66 16.37 4.31
N ALA A 99 -0.62 15.58 4.59
CA ALA A 99 -0.56 14.18 4.21
C ALA A 99 -1.67 13.33 4.86
N ALA A 100 -1.98 13.60 6.14
CA ALA A 100 -3.07 12.94 6.85
C ALA A 100 -4.43 13.25 6.22
N ILE A 101 -4.71 14.51 5.88
CA ILE A 101 -5.94 14.93 5.20
C ILE A 101 -6.07 14.21 3.84
N MET A 102 -5.02 14.21 3.02
CA MET A 102 -5.02 13.48 1.74
C MET A 102 -5.31 11.99 1.94
N THR A 103 -4.64 11.36 2.90
CA THR A 103 -4.81 9.94 3.21
C THR A 103 -6.24 9.63 3.66
N ILE A 104 -6.80 10.43 4.56
CA ILE A 104 -8.16 10.24 5.08
C ILE A 104 -9.20 10.43 3.99
N LEU A 105 -9.10 11.50 3.20
CA LEU A 105 -10.03 11.78 2.10
C LEU A 105 -9.97 10.70 1.01
N GLY A 106 -8.76 10.29 0.63
CA GLY A 106 -8.55 9.21 -0.32
C GLY A 106 -9.12 7.88 0.19
N MET A 107 -8.85 7.54 1.46
CA MET A 107 -9.38 6.34 2.11
C MET A 107 -10.90 6.36 2.22
N ALA A 108 -11.49 7.51 2.61
CA ALA A 108 -12.93 7.69 2.67
C ALA A 108 -13.58 7.46 1.29
N GLY A 109 -12.98 7.99 0.22
CA GLY A 109 -13.41 7.76 -1.15
C GLY A 109 -13.35 6.28 -1.57
N LEU A 110 -12.28 5.57 -1.19
CA LEU A 110 -12.14 4.13 -1.46
C LEU A 110 -13.17 3.29 -0.69
N ILE A 111 -13.46 3.64 0.57
CA ILE A 111 -14.48 2.98 1.40
C ILE A 111 -15.87 3.28 0.85
N TYR A 112 -16.19 4.54 0.57
CA TYR A 112 -17.43 4.95 -0.04
C TYR A 112 -17.74 4.15 -1.31
N ARG A 113 -16.74 4.04 -2.19
CA ARG A 113 -16.85 3.24 -3.41
C ARG A 113 -17.21 1.78 -3.13
N ARG A 114 -16.62 1.16 -2.09
CA ARG A 114 -16.91 -0.23 -1.71
C ARG A 114 -18.30 -0.42 -1.11
N VAL A 115 -18.82 0.57 -0.42
CA VAL A 115 -20.13 0.50 0.21
C VAL A 115 -21.24 0.77 -0.79
N VAL A 116 -21.07 1.80 -1.62
CA VAL A 116 -22.15 2.31 -2.49
C VAL A 116 -22.22 1.57 -3.83
N VAL A 117 -21.06 1.27 -4.45
CA VAL A 117 -21.05 0.63 -5.78
C VAL A 117 -21.27 -0.87 -5.67
N LYS A 118 -22.44 -1.34 -6.09
CA LYS A 118 -22.89 -2.75 -5.97
C LYS A 118 -21.86 -3.75 -6.54
N SER A 119 -21.33 -3.51 -7.73
CA SER A 119 -20.34 -4.40 -8.37
C SER A 119 -19.03 -4.51 -7.59
N VAL A 120 -18.58 -3.40 -6.99
CA VAL A 120 -17.37 -3.38 -6.13
C VAL A 120 -17.66 -4.07 -4.80
N ARG A 121 -18.82 -3.81 -4.21
CA ARG A 121 -19.25 -4.44 -2.96
C ARG A 121 -19.31 -5.98 -3.08
N LEU A 122 -19.88 -6.50 -4.17
CA LEU A 122 -19.93 -7.93 -4.42
C LEU A 122 -18.56 -8.57 -4.65
N ALA A 123 -17.58 -7.83 -5.15
CA ALA A 123 -16.20 -8.26 -5.31
C ALA A 123 -15.36 -8.10 -4.02
N THR A 124 -15.93 -7.55 -2.95
CA THR A 124 -15.22 -7.32 -1.67
C THR A 124 -15.22 -8.58 -0.84
N THR A 125 -14.04 -9.03 -0.44
CA THR A 125 -13.85 -10.21 0.41
C THR A 125 -13.82 -9.86 1.89
N ARG A 126 -13.97 -10.85 2.77
CA ARG A 126 -13.80 -10.67 4.23
C ARG A 126 -12.38 -10.19 4.58
N ASN A 127 -11.38 -10.68 3.86
CA ASN A 127 -9.99 -10.25 4.03
C ASN A 127 -9.82 -8.75 3.72
N ASP A 128 -10.51 -8.23 2.70
CA ASP A 128 -10.50 -6.80 2.39
C ASP A 128 -11.07 -5.97 3.55
N LEU A 129 -12.13 -6.44 4.20
CA LEU A 129 -12.72 -5.74 5.36
C LEU A 129 -11.77 -5.72 6.55
N VAL A 130 -11.16 -6.87 6.87
CA VAL A 130 -10.13 -6.97 7.93
C VAL A 130 -8.98 -6.01 7.64
N MET A 131 -8.46 -6.01 6.41
CA MET A 131 -7.41 -5.08 6.00
C MET A 131 -7.80 -3.62 6.22
N TYR A 132 -9.03 -3.22 5.83
CA TYR A 132 -9.48 -1.85 6.05
C TYR A 132 -9.60 -1.49 7.52
N CYS A 133 -10.11 -2.39 8.37
CA CYS A 133 -10.17 -2.16 9.82
C CYS A 133 -8.78 -1.88 10.39
N PHE A 134 -7.80 -2.72 10.08
CA PHE A 134 -6.44 -2.55 10.58
C PHE A 134 -5.70 -1.35 9.95
N LEU A 135 -6.09 -0.90 8.76
CA LEU A 135 -5.52 0.28 8.12
C LEU A 135 -6.14 1.59 8.64
N ILE A 136 -7.46 1.61 8.86
CA ILE A 136 -8.17 2.80 9.34
C ILE A 136 -7.72 3.20 10.75
N VAL A 137 -7.58 2.21 11.64
CA VAL A 137 -7.28 2.47 13.06
C VAL A 137 -5.96 3.24 13.24
N PRO A 138 -4.80 2.79 12.72
CA PRO A 138 -3.57 3.58 12.86
C PRO A 138 -3.64 4.93 12.13
N VAL A 139 -4.31 5.04 10.99
CA VAL A 139 -4.46 6.33 10.30
C VAL A 139 -5.23 7.34 11.16
N LEU A 140 -6.36 6.92 11.75
CA LEU A 140 -7.15 7.80 12.61
C LEU A 140 -6.42 8.12 13.93
N LEU A 141 -5.79 7.14 14.56
CA LEU A 141 -5.03 7.36 15.80
C LEU A 141 -3.81 8.25 15.58
N GLY A 142 -3.09 8.09 14.46
CA GLY A 142 -1.97 8.96 14.12
C GLY A 142 -2.41 10.41 13.83
N SER A 143 -3.52 10.57 13.12
CA SER A 143 -4.10 11.89 12.87
C SER A 143 -4.57 12.55 14.18
N ALA A 144 -5.22 11.77 15.07
CA ALA A 144 -5.62 12.23 16.40
C ALA A 144 -4.40 12.62 17.26
N ALA A 145 -3.34 11.81 17.24
CA ALA A 145 -2.10 12.13 17.94
C ALA A 145 -1.48 13.45 17.43
N THR A 146 -1.48 13.68 16.12
CA THR A 146 -1.01 14.94 15.54
C THR A 146 -1.87 16.12 15.99
N VAL A 147 -3.19 16.01 15.95
CA VAL A 147 -4.09 17.08 16.41
C VAL A 147 -3.90 17.35 17.90
N LEU A 148 -3.96 16.32 18.73
CA LEU A 148 -3.94 16.46 20.20
C LEU A 148 -2.58 16.92 20.74
N ASN A 149 -1.47 16.53 20.13
CA ASN A 149 -0.16 16.75 20.71
C ASN A 149 0.74 17.70 19.89
N GLN A 150 0.31 18.10 18.69
CA GLN A 150 1.11 18.96 17.81
C GLN A 150 0.38 20.25 17.44
N LEU A 151 -0.96 20.22 17.29
CA LEU A 151 -1.74 21.38 16.90
C LEU A 151 -2.36 22.11 18.10
N THR A 152 -2.72 21.38 19.17
CA THR A 152 -3.37 21.97 20.36
C THR A 152 -2.40 22.36 21.47
N ASP A 153 -1.20 21.79 21.48
CA ASP A 153 -0.14 22.14 22.43
C ASP A 153 0.83 23.13 21.78
N ALA A 154 1.01 24.31 22.41
CA ALA A 154 1.86 25.38 21.89
C ALA A 154 3.34 24.96 21.70
N HIS A 155 3.83 24.02 22.50
CA HIS A 155 5.21 23.51 22.41
C HIS A 155 5.29 22.17 21.65
N GLY A 156 4.16 21.46 21.49
CA GLY A 156 4.09 20.14 20.90
C GLY A 156 4.83 19.08 21.72
N TYR A 157 4.54 17.81 21.45
CA TYR A 157 5.28 16.70 22.05
C TYR A 157 6.47 16.31 21.17
N ASP A 158 7.70 16.38 21.71
CA ASP A 158 8.91 15.99 20.97
C ASP A 158 9.11 14.45 21.01
N TYR A 159 8.48 13.77 20.07
CA TYR A 159 8.60 12.32 19.89
C TYR A 159 10.01 11.90 19.46
N ARG A 160 10.86 12.83 19.00
CA ARG A 160 12.24 12.54 18.57
C ARG A 160 13.17 12.30 19.75
N GLU A 161 12.78 12.67 20.98
CA GLU A 161 13.54 12.44 22.19
C GLU A 161 13.15 11.10 22.89
N THR A 162 12.01 10.53 22.55
CA THR A 162 11.48 9.33 23.21
C THR A 162 11.17 8.21 22.23
N ILE A 163 10.16 8.38 21.37
CA ILE A 163 9.67 7.34 20.46
C ILE A 163 10.72 6.98 19.41
N SER A 164 11.41 7.99 18.84
CA SER A 164 12.40 7.74 17.79
C SER A 164 13.62 6.97 18.29
N PRO A 165 14.28 7.33 19.42
CA PRO A 165 15.36 6.52 19.97
C PRO A 165 14.89 5.15 20.45
N TRP A 166 13.65 5.02 20.98
CA TRP A 166 13.08 3.71 21.29
C TRP A 166 12.98 2.84 20.03
N LEU A 167 12.38 3.34 18.95
CA LEU A 167 12.24 2.53 17.72
C LEU A 167 13.61 2.14 17.15
N ARG A 168 14.58 3.07 17.12
CA ARG A 168 15.94 2.76 16.69
C ARG A 168 16.60 1.69 17.57
N SER A 169 16.36 1.73 18.89
CA SER A 169 16.89 0.71 19.82
C SER A 169 16.30 -0.67 19.55
N VAL A 170 15.01 -0.75 19.19
CA VAL A 170 14.36 -2.00 18.75
C VAL A 170 15.02 -2.53 17.46
N LEU A 171 15.27 -1.65 16.48
CA LEU A 171 15.85 -2.05 15.19
C LEU A 171 17.30 -2.53 15.30
N VAL A 172 18.06 -2.03 16.27
CA VAL A 172 19.45 -2.51 16.55
C VAL A 172 19.49 -3.64 17.59
N LEU A 173 18.35 -4.25 17.91
CA LEU A 173 18.22 -5.37 18.86
C LEU A 173 18.67 -5.06 20.30
N GLN A 174 18.60 -3.80 20.69
CA GLN A 174 18.92 -3.32 22.05
C GLN A 174 17.74 -2.50 22.61
N PRO A 175 16.54 -3.11 22.81
CA PRO A 175 15.32 -2.39 23.12
C PRO A 175 15.41 -1.65 24.44
N ARG A 176 14.94 -0.40 24.46
CA ARG A 176 14.91 0.49 25.61
C ARG A 176 13.47 0.88 25.92
N PRO A 177 12.67 -0.02 26.54
CA PRO A 177 11.24 0.19 26.81
C PRO A 177 10.97 1.34 27.79
N GLU A 178 11.93 1.71 28.61
CA GLU A 178 11.85 2.82 29.55
C GLU A 178 11.54 4.16 28.87
N LEU A 179 12.03 4.35 27.63
CA LEU A 179 11.77 5.56 26.83
C LEU A 179 10.27 5.77 26.52
N MET A 180 9.47 4.71 26.64
CA MET A 180 8.04 4.76 26.37
C MET A 180 7.19 5.09 27.59
N THR A 181 7.80 5.31 28.78
CA THR A 181 7.06 5.50 30.03
C THR A 181 6.15 6.74 29.97
N ASP A 182 6.71 7.90 29.62
CA ASP A 182 6.03 9.18 29.67
C ASP A 182 5.45 9.63 28.30
N VAL A 183 5.45 8.72 27.33
CA VAL A 183 4.85 8.97 26.00
C VAL A 183 3.32 9.14 26.14
N PRO A 184 2.69 10.13 25.50
CA PRO A 184 1.23 10.30 25.52
C PRO A 184 0.49 9.07 25.00
N VAL A 185 -0.66 8.79 25.58
CA VAL A 185 -1.48 7.60 25.26
C VAL A 185 -1.88 7.55 23.78
N SER A 186 -2.15 8.70 23.18
CA SER A 186 -2.48 8.80 21.75
C SER A 186 -1.39 8.21 20.85
N PHE A 187 -0.11 8.52 21.11
CA PHE A 187 1.02 7.92 20.41
C PHE A 187 1.17 6.45 20.72
N LYS A 188 1.02 6.03 21.98
CA LYS A 188 1.07 4.62 22.37
C LYS A 188 0.06 3.77 21.62
N LEU A 189 -1.18 4.23 21.53
CA LEU A 189 -2.25 3.54 20.79
C LEU A 189 -1.96 3.48 19.29
N HIS A 190 -1.47 4.58 18.72
CA HIS A 190 -1.06 4.62 17.30
C HIS A 190 0.06 3.62 16.99
N ILE A 191 1.08 3.56 17.83
CA ILE A 191 2.23 2.64 17.67
C ILE A 191 1.76 1.18 17.75
N ILE A 192 0.93 0.83 18.74
CA ILE A 192 0.38 -0.52 18.86
C ILE A 192 -0.43 -0.88 17.62
N ALA A 193 -1.32 0.00 17.16
CA ALA A 193 -2.11 -0.22 15.96
C ALA A 193 -1.22 -0.37 14.71
N GLY A 194 -0.13 0.39 14.61
CA GLY A 194 0.85 0.28 13.54
C GLY A 194 1.56 -1.08 13.52
N PHE A 195 2.01 -1.58 14.67
CA PHE A 195 2.63 -2.91 14.76
C PHE A 195 1.64 -4.03 14.47
N LEU A 196 0.39 -3.92 14.90
CA LEU A 196 -0.66 -4.88 14.54
C LEU A 196 -0.93 -4.87 13.02
N LEU A 197 -0.93 -3.69 12.38
CA LEU A 197 -1.03 -3.59 10.93
C LEU A 197 0.16 -4.28 10.23
N LEU A 198 1.39 -4.09 10.72
CA LEU A 198 2.57 -4.79 10.19
C LEU A 198 2.45 -6.30 10.34
N ALA A 199 1.95 -6.79 11.47
CA ALA A 199 1.76 -8.22 11.72
C ALA A 199 0.79 -8.89 10.73
N ILE A 200 -0.31 -8.20 10.35
CA ILE A 200 -1.29 -8.74 9.40
C ILE A 200 -0.94 -8.44 7.94
N TRP A 201 0.01 -7.58 7.67
CA TRP A 201 0.37 -7.12 6.33
C TRP A 201 0.55 -8.27 5.31
N PRO A 202 1.35 -9.31 5.61
CA PRO A 202 1.58 -10.41 4.66
C PRO A 202 0.31 -11.18 4.28
N PHE A 203 -0.69 -11.20 5.16
CA PHE A 203 -1.92 -11.98 4.99
C PHE A 203 -3.03 -11.20 4.28
N THR A 204 -2.75 -9.96 3.89
CA THR A 204 -3.69 -9.06 3.23
C THR A 204 -3.22 -8.66 1.83
N ARG A 205 -4.02 -7.87 1.14
CA ARG A 205 -3.64 -7.28 -0.15
C ARG A 205 -2.57 -6.18 -0.04
N LEU A 206 -2.18 -5.76 1.16
CA LEU A 206 -1.13 -4.77 1.38
C LEU A 206 0.24 -5.22 0.85
N VAL A 207 0.42 -6.51 0.59
CA VAL A 207 1.63 -7.06 -0.06
C VAL A 207 1.96 -6.38 -1.38
N HIS A 208 0.96 -5.83 -2.10
CA HIS A 208 1.20 -5.12 -3.36
C HIS A 208 2.13 -3.90 -3.20
N ALA A 209 2.22 -3.31 -2.02
CA ALA A 209 3.13 -2.20 -1.75
C ALA A 209 4.62 -2.58 -1.95
N VAL A 210 4.95 -3.85 -1.65
CA VAL A 210 6.31 -4.39 -1.82
C VAL A 210 6.54 -4.93 -3.24
N SER A 211 5.47 -5.20 -3.99
CA SER A 211 5.54 -5.66 -5.37
C SER A 211 5.51 -4.52 -6.40
N ALA A 212 5.68 -3.27 -5.97
CA ALA A 212 5.73 -2.13 -6.87
C ALA A 212 6.84 -2.31 -7.92
N PRO A 213 6.53 -2.21 -9.22
CA PRO A 213 7.49 -2.51 -10.29
C PRO A 213 8.46 -1.35 -10.51
N VAL A 214 9.26 -1.03 -9.50
CA VAL A 214 10.23 0.08 -9.51
C VAL A 214 11.20 -0.03 -10.70
N GLY A 215 11.56 -1.26 -11.10
CA GLY A 215 12.41 -1.52 -12.24
C GLY A 215 11.80 -1.12 -13.60
N TYR A 216 10.49 -0.84 -13.67
CA TYR A 216 9.87 -0.41 -14.93
C TYR A 216 10.27 1.02 -15.34
N VAL A 217 10.72 1.83 -14.40
CA VAL A 217 11.22 3.19 -14.69
C VAL A 217 12.45 3.15 -15.61
N THR A 218 13.29 2.13 -15.44
CA THR A 218 14.54 1.94 -16.21
C THR A 218 14.44 0.87 -17.28
N ARG A 219 13.31 0.16 -17.36
CA ARG A 219 13.12 -0.93 -18.32
C ARG A 219 12.83 -0.36 -19.72
N PRO A 220 13.57 -0.79 -20.77
CA PRO A 220 13.22 -0.43 -22.14
C PRO A 220 11.83 -0.96 -22.50
N TYR A 221 11.12 -0.24 -23.35
CA TYR A 221 9.80 -0.65 -23.82
C TYR A 221 9.86 -1.99 -24.54
N VAL A 222 8.81 -2.81 -24.36
CA VAL A 222 8.71 -4.12 -25.00
C VAL A 222 8.12 -3.95 -26.40
N VAL A 223 8.89 -4.31 -27.41
CA VAL A 223 8.40 -4.34 -28.80
C VAL A 223 7.78 -5.71 -29.07
N TYR A 224 6.48 -5.76 -29.23
CA TYR A 224 5.78 -6.95 -29.70
C TYR A 224 5.95 -7.00 -31.24
N ARG A 225 6.72 -7.96 -31.73
CA ARG A 225 6.82 -8.25 -33.14
C ARG A 225 5.97 -9.47 -33.46
N SER A 226 5.17 -9.41 -34.54
CA SER A 226 4.51 -10.59 -35.06
C SER A 226 5.55 -11.60 -35.50
N ARG A 227 5.40 -12.85 -35.09
CA ARG A 227 6.24 -13.97 -35.58
C ARG A 227 5.83 -14.45 -36.96
N GLU A 228 4.67 -14.04 -37.43
CA GLU A 228 4.22 -14.39 -38.77
C GLU A 228 5.07 -13.64 -39.78
N GLY A 229 5.98 -14.39 -40.37
CA GLY A 229 6.83 -13.92 -41.47
C GLY A 229 5.98 -13.36 -42.59
N ALA A 230 6.58 -12.48 -43.36
CA ALA A 230 6.02 -11.65 -44.40
C ALA A 230 5.42 -12.41 -45.62
N THR A 231 4.79 -13.56 -45.42
CA THR A 231 4.13 -14.36 -46.48
C THR A 231 2.62 -14.27 -46.48
N SER A 232 2.01 -13.58 -45.53
CA SER A 232 0.56 -13.29 -45.59
C SER A 232 0.33 -11.96 -46.27
N THR A 233 0.04 -12.01 -47.57
CA THR A 233 -0.41 -10.89 -48.42
C THR A 233 -1.83 -10.39 -48.03
N ALA A 234 -2.48 -11.00 -47.07
CA ALA A 234 -3.74 -10.54 -46.51
C ALA A 234 -3.46 -9.71 -45.25
N ARG A 235 -3.18 -8.45 -45.39
CA ARG A 235 -3.30 -7.48 -44.29
C ARG A 235 -4.75 -7.33 -43.93
N THR A 236 -5.22 -8.20 -43.08
CA THR A 236 -6.47 -7.93 -42.33
C THR A 236 -6.23 -6.73 -41.45
N SER A 237 -7.14 -5.78 -41.48
CA SER A 237 -7.12 -4.52 -40.76
C SER A 237 -6.69 -4.74 -39.30
N ARG A 238 -5.59 -4.07 -38.91
CA ARG A 238 -5.12 -3.89 -37.52
C ARG A 238 -5.60 -4.91 -36.49
N GLY A 239 -4.86 -6.03 -36.40
CA GLY A 239 -4.68 -6.71 -35.13
C GLY A 239 -5.74 -7.67 -34.65
N TRP A 240 -6.85 -7.84 -35.35
CA TRP A 240 -7.89 -8.78 -34.99
C TRP A 240 -8.07 -9.83 -36.07
N THR A 241 -7.51 -11.01 -35.84
CA THR A 241 -7.92 -12.19 -36.61
C THR A 241 -9.14 -12.80 -35.90
N PRO A 242 -10.23 -13.08 -36.62
CA PRO A 242 -11.35 -13.80 -36.03
C PRO A 242 -10.86 -15.18 -35.58
N VAL A 243 -11.13 -15.52 -34.32
CA VAL A 243 -10.88 -16.89 -33.80
C VAL A 243 -11.79 -17.80 -34.61
N ARG A 244 -11.23 -18.60 -35.50
CA ARG A 244 -11.97 -19.69 -36.14
C ARG A 244 -12.25 -20.71 -35.02
N THR A 245 -13.48 -20.75 -34.56
CA THR A 245 -14.01 -21.89 -33.83
C THR A 245 -13.96 -23.09 -34.76
N GLN A 246 -13.02 -23.99 -34.53
CA GLN A 246 -13.07 -25.32 -35.12
C GLN A 246 -14.30 -26.02 -34.55
N GLY A 247 -15.28 -26.21 -35.36
CA GLY A 247 -16.42 -27.00 -34.98
C GLY A 247 -17.75 -26.45 -35.45
N THR A 248 -18.01 -26.55 -36.68
CA THR A 248 -19.29 -27.07 -37.24
C THR A 248 -19.02 -27.27 -38.72
N GLY A 249 -19.08 -28.53 -39.07
CA GLY A 249 -18.92 -28.94 -40.46
C GLY A 249 -19.92 -28.20 -41.36
N ASN A 250 -19.42 -27.53 -42.33
CA ASN A 250 -20.13 -27.27 -43.55
C ASN A 250 -19.39 -28.05 -44.65
N GLN A 251 -19.58 -29.38 -44.62
CA GLN A 251 -19.46 -30.17 -45.80
C GLN A 251 -20.78 -29.96 -46.56
N GLY A 252 -20.66 -29.46 -47.68
CA GLY A 252 -21.76 -29.37 -48.63
C GLY A 252 -22.05 -27.97 -49.09
N VAL A 253 -21.52 -27.67 -50.18
CA VAL A 253 -22.02 -26.94 -51.35
C VAL A 253 -20.79 -26.38 -52.07
N ASN A 254 -20.40 -27.10 -53.07
CA ASN A 254 -19.96 -26.46 -54.33
C ASN A 254 -19.19 -27.46 -55.16
N ASP A 255 -19.89 -28.29 -55.83
CA ASP A 255 -19.48 -28.77 -57.17
C ASP A 255 -20.70 -28.60 -58.07
N VAL A 256 -20.89 -27.41 -58.55
CA VAL A 256 -21.64 -27.17 -59.76
C VAL A 256 -20.62 -26.80 -60.82
N THR A 257 -20.03 -27.78 -61.47
CA THR A 257 -19.37 -27.65 -62.74
C THR A 257 -20.41 -27.27 -63.77
N PRO A 258 -20.20 -26.19 -64.54
CA PRO A 258 -21.04 -25.97 -65.73
C PRO A 258 -20.67 -27.00 -66.79
N SER A 259 -21.63 -27.86 -67.13
CA SER A 259 -21.58 -28.69 -68.31
C SER A 259 -21.49 -27.82 -69.55
N GLN A 260 -20.39 -27.89 -70.29
CA GLN A 260 -20.36 -27.47 -71.69
C GLN A 260 -21.20 -28.47 -72.50
N GLY A 261 -22.31 -28.01 -72.90
CA GLY A 261 -23.12 -28.66 -73.94
C GLY A 261 -22.86 -28.06 -75.31
N ALA A 262 -22.70 -28.93 -76.25
CA ALA A 262 -22.42 -28.78 -77.64
C ALA A 262 -23.33 -27.76 -78.40
#